data_11f6a7a49fb937317860a5c1b5138e5f
#
_entry.id   11f6a7a49fb937317860a5c1b5138e5f
#
_cell.length_a   1.000
_cell.length_b   1.000
_cell.length_c   1.000
_cell.angle_alpha   90.00
_cell.angle_beta   90.00
_cell.angle_gamma   90.00
#
_symmetry.space_group_name_H-M   'P 1'
#
loop_
_entity.id
_entity.type
_entity.pdbx_description
1 polymer ?
#
loop_
_entity_poly.entity_id
_entity_poly.type
_entity_poly.pdbx_seq_one_letter_code
_entity_poly.pdbx_strand_id
1 'polypeptide(L)'
;RQMSKIPPVNLRSFKRKAQYAKTKMRRFLSKLEKDRPRLLDKKIEVMEKEVWKETDCLSCANCCKTMTPTYNKKDLERISAHLKMTVDEFKKKWLKQERGGDRDWMNKHTPCQFLNLDDNMCSIYEVRPDDCAGFPHLSKKFKDFVHIHKQNVEYCPATYKLVEKMMEVMAL
;
A
#
# COMPACT_ATOMS: atom_id res chain seq x y z
N ARG A 1 -9.76 -9.93 19.26
CA ARG A 1 -8.56 -10.04 18.38
C ARG A 1 -7.49 -10.83 19.10
N GLN A 2 -6.99 -11.90 18.48
CA GLN A 2 -5.76 -12.53 18.97
C GLN A 2 -4.62 -11.54 18.81
N MET A 3 -3.86 -11.30 19.89
CA MET A 3 -2.65 -10.48 19.83
C MET A 3 -1.67 -11.15 18.86
N SER A 4 -1.28 -10.44 17.82
CA SER A 4 -0.24 -10.90 16.89
C SER A 4 1.06 -11.15 17.66
N LYS A 5 1.73 -12.28 17.40
CA LYS A 5 3.08 -12.55 17.93
C LYS A 5 4.16 -11.69 17.25
N ILE A 6 3.76 -10.95 16.22
CA ILE A 6 4.65 -10.07 15.46
C ILE A 6 4.76 -8.74 16.20
N PRO A 7 5.97 -8.24 16.46
CA PRO A 7 6.16 -6.93 17.09
C PRO A 7 5.48 -5.81 16.29
N PRO A 8 4.88 -4.81 16.95
CA PRO A 8 4.26 -3.69 16.27
C PRO A 8 5.29 -2.88 15.47
N VAL A 9 4.87 -2.32 14.34
CA VAL A 9 5.73 -1.48 13.51
C VAL A 9 6.02 -0.16 14.21
N ASN A 10 7.29 0.16 14.41
CA ASN A 10 7.72 1.47 14.86
C ASN A 10 7.78 2.45 13.67
N LEU A 11 6.70 3.19 13.44
CA LEU A 11 6.58 4.11 12.31
C LEU A 11 7.61 5.24 12.31
N ARG A 12 8.00 5.74 13.48
CA ARG A 12 9.01 6.81 13.58
C ARG A 12 10.37 6.32 13.11
N SER A 13 10.78 5.14 13.54
CA SER A 13 12.01 4.49 13.10
C SER A 13 11.95 4.15 11.60
N PHE A 14 10.82 3.59 11.15
CA PHE A 14 10.60 3.27 9.74
C PHE A 14 10.72 4.50 8.84
N LYS A 15 10.01 5.58 9.14
CA LYS A 15 10.06 6.81 8.34
C LYS A 15 11.47 7.35 8.17
N ARG A 16 12.28 7.31 9.21
CA ARG A 16 13.68 7.75 9.16
C ARG A 16 14.53 6.85 8.25
N LYS A 17 14.42 5.53 8.40
CA LYS A 17 15.11 4.55 7.56
C LYS A 17 14.70 4.69 6.09
N ALA A 18 13.40 4.78 5.83
CA ALA A 18 12.85 4.91 4.48
C ALA A 18 13.32 6.20 3.80
N GLN A 19 13.32 7.31 4.51
CA GLN A 19 13.81 8.58 3.97
C GLN A 19 15.28 8.51 3.55
N TYR A 20 16.10 7.82 4.33
CA TYR A 20 17.51 7.60 4.02
C TYR A 20 17.71 6.66 2.82
N ALA A 21 16.97 5.56 2.77
CA ALA A 21 17.19 4.47 1.81
C ALA A 21 16.41 4.63 0.48
N LYS A 22 15.37 5.44 0.43
CA LYS A 22 14.42 5.50 -0.71
C LYS A 22 15.09 5.71 -2.07
N THR A 23 16.07 6.57 -2.16
CA THR A 23 16.78 6.86 -3.43
C THR A 23 17.54 5.63 -3.92
N LYS A 24 18.26 4.95 -3.02
CA LYS A 24 18.99 3.73 -3.33
C LYS A 24 18.03 2.61 -3.76
N MET A 25 16.93 2.45 -3.04
CA MET A 25 15.91 1.45 -3.35
C MET A 25 15.23 1.69 -4.70
N ARG A 26 14.88 2.94 -5.00
CA ARG A 26 14.30 3.32 -6.30
C ARG A 26 15.25 3.07 -7.46
N ARG A 27 16.53 3.35 -7.29
CA ARG A 27 17.57 3.03 -8.30
C ARG A 27 17.69 1.52 -8.52
N PHE A 28 17.68 0.74 -7.45
CA PHE A 28 17.71 -0.72 -7.52
C PHE A 28 16.48 -1.26 -8.29
N LEU A 29 15.28 -0.81 -7.94
CA LEU A 29 14.05 -1.20 -8.64
C LEU A 29 14.07 -0.79 -10.13
N SER A 30 14.65 0.37 -10.45
CA SER A 30 14.81 0.81 -11.84
C SER A 30 15.80 -0.06 -12.63
N LYS A 31 16.86 -0.56 -12.00
CA LYS A 31 17.74 -1.54 -12.63
C LYS A 31 17.04 -2.85 -12.91
N LEU A 32 16.28 -3.37 -11.94
CA LEU A 32 15.48 -4.59 -12.11
C LEU A 32 14.40 -4.46 -13.19
N GLU A 33 13.83 -3.27 -13.36
CA GLU A 33 12.85 -3.01 -14.42
C GLU A 33 13.47 -3.13 -15.82
N LYS A 34 14.71 -2.65 -15.98
CA LYS A 34 15.46 -2.69 -17.24
C LYS A 34 16.02 -4.09 -17.54
N ASP A 35 16.64 -4.69 -16.53
CA ASP A 35 17.34 -5.98 -16.64
C ASP A 35 16.81 -6.94 -15.58
N ARG A 36 15.71 -7.62 -15.93
CA ARG A 36 15.01 -8.51 -15.01
C ARG A 36 15.69 -9.88 -14.96
N PRO A 37 16.13 -10.32 -13.75
CA PRO A 37 16.63 -11.67 -13.57
C PRO A 37 15.56 -12.71 -13.93
N ARG A 38 16.03 -13.86 -14.44
CA ARG A 38 15.15 -15.01 -14.67
C ARG A 38 14.47 -15.42 -13.36
N LEU A 39 13.18 -15.75 -13.44
CA LEU A 39 12.36 -16.18 -12.30
C LEU A 39 12.22 -15.11 -11.19
N LEU A 40 12.34 -13.84 -11.51
CA LEU A 40 12.22 -12.76 -10.53
C LEU A 40 10.91 -12.86 -9.72
N ASP A 41 9.77 -13.04 -10.37
CA ASP A 41 8.47 -13.11 -9.68
C ASP A 41 8.41 -14.29 -8.68
N LYS A 42 9.00 -15.45 -9.02
CA LYS A 42 9.10 -16.58 -8.09
C LYS A 42 9.99 -16.30 -6.88
N LYS A 43 11.09 -15.59 -7.09
CA LYS A 43 11.97 -15.17 -5.99
C LYS A 43 11.25 -14.16 -5.08
N ILE A 44 10.52 -13.22 -5.65
CA ILE A 44 9.71 -12.26 -4.90
C ILE A 44 8.63 -12.96 -4.08
N GLU A 45 7.94 -13.95 -4.64
CA GLU A 45 6.92 -14.74 -3.93
C GLU A 45 7.46 -15.39 -2.65
N VAL A 46 8.68 -15.92 -2.70
CA VAL A 46 9.33 -16.51 -1.51
C VAL A 46 9.63 -15.45 -0.47
N MET A 47 10.23 -14.32 -0.88
CA MET A 47 10.58 -13.22 0.03
C MET A 47 9.33 -12.55 0.61
N GLU A 48 8.25 -12.43 -0.16
CA GLU A 48 6.97 -11.91 0.31
C GLU A 48 6.41 -12.70 1.49
N LYS A 49 6.45 -14.02 1.41
CA LYS A 49 6.02 -14.89 2.52
C LYS A 49 6.81 -14.62 3.80
N GLU A 50 8.09 -14.36 3.69
CA GLU A 50 8.93 -13.99 4.83
C GLU A 50 8.56 -12.61 5.39
N VAL A 51 8.34 -11.63 4.51
CA VAL A 51 7.92 -10.28 4.91
C VAL A 51 6.65 -10.32 5.74
N TRP A 52 5.65 -11.11 5.33
CA TRP A 52 4.38 -11.22 6.05
C TRP A 52 4.49 -11.95 7.39
N LYS A 53 5.52 -12.75 7.60
CA LYS A 53 5.81 -13.32 8.94
C LYS A 53 6.35 -12.27 9.91
N GLU A 54 6.90 -11.18 9.41
CA GLU A 54 7.58 -10.13 10.18
C GLU A 54 6.82 -8.80 10.21
N THR A 55 5.70 -8.67 9.50
CA THR A 55 4.99 -7.40 9.35
C THR A 55 3.50 -7.54 9.65
N ASP A 56 3.02 -6.79 10.65
CA ASP A 56 1.61 -6.67 10.98
C ASP A 56 1.05 -5.34 10.45
N CYS A 57 0.26 -5.39 9.38
CA CYS A 57 -0.36 -4.21 8.78
C CYS A 57 -1.30 -3.47 9.73
N LEU A 58 -2.01 -4.17 10.63
CA LEU A 58 -2.92 -3.54 11.59
C LEU A 58 -2.19 -2.68 12.62
N SER A 59 -0.98 -3.08 13.02
CA SER A 59 -0.16 -2.24 13.90
C SER A 59 0.40 -1.00 13.20
N CYS A 60 0.46 -1.03 11.87
CA CYS A 60 1.05 0.02 11.04
C CYS A 60 0.02 1.05 10.57
N ALA A 61 -0.95 0.63 9.74
CA ALA A 61 -1.96 1.43 9.06
C ALA A 61 -1.42 2.73 8.39
N ASN A 62 -0.12 2.79 8.08
CA ASN A 62 0.49 4.01 7.55
C ASN A 62 -0.08 4.44 6.19
N CYS A 63 -0.45 3.47 5.34
CA CYS A 63 -1.13 3.75 4.08
C CYS A 63 -2.47 4.50 4.29
N CYS A 64 -3.25 4.10 5.29
CA CYS A 64 -4.50 4.80 5.64
C CYS A 64 -4.27 6.17 6.31
N LYS A 65 -3.11 6.35 6.94
CA LYS A 65 -2.75 7.61 7.62
C LYS A 65 -2.18 8.66 6.68
N THR A 66 -1.52 8.25 5.60
CA THR A 66 -0.70 9.15 4.76
C THR A 66 -1.00 9.10 3.27
N MET A 67 -1.73 8.09 2.81
CA MET A 67 -2.06 7.88 1.40
C MET A 67 -3.56 7.87 1.20
N THR A 68 -3.98 7.94 -0.05
CA THR A 68 -5.39 7.79 -0.45
C THR A 68 -5.50 6.74 -1.54
N PRO A 69 -6.51 5.83 -1.47
CA PRO A 69 -6.81 4.94 -2.58
C PRO A 69 -7.46 5.72 -3.73
N THR A 70 -7.42 5.15 -4.91
CA THR A 70 -8.31 5.51 -6.00
C THR A 70 -9.57 4.66 -5.93
N TYR A 71 -10.71 5.24 -6.31
CA TYR A 71 -12.02 4.58 -6.29
C TYR A 71 -12.49 4.36 -7.72
N ASN A 72 -12.61 3.11 -8.14
CA ASN A 72 -13.22 2.78 -9.42
C ASN A 72 -14.76 2.82 -9.33
N LYS A 73 -15.44 2.68 -10.46
CA LYS A 73 -16.91 2.73 -10.50
C LYS A 73 -17.57 1.69 -9.59
N LYS A 74 -17.05 0.45 -9.59
CA LYS A 74 -17.58 -0.63 -8.75
C LYS A 74 -17.36 -0.36 -7.25
N ASP A 75 -16.23 0.24 -6.90
CA ASP A 75 -15.97 0.68 -5.52
C ASP A 75 -16.99 1.72 -5.08
N LEU A 76 -17.22 2.74 -5.90
CA LEU A 76 -18.19 3.80 -5.60
C LEU A 76 -19.59 3.25 -5.38
N GLU A 77 -20.05 2.35 -6.24
CA GLU A 77 -21.37 1.70 -6.13
C GLU A 77 -21.47 0.84 -4.87
N ARG A 78 -20.47 0.00 -4.61
CA ARG A 78 -20.43 -0.92 -3.47
C ARG A 78 -20.38 -0.18 -2.13
N ILE A 79 -19.50 0.80 -2.01
CA ILE A 79 -19.28 1.53 -0.75
C ILE A 79 -20.45 2.45 -0.45
N SER A 80 -20.97 3.18 -1.44
CA SER A 80 -22.12 4.05 -1.25
C SER A 80 -23.37 3.26 -0.80
N ALA A 81 -23.62 2.11 -1.41
CA ALA A 81 -24.69 1.22 -1.01
C ALA A 81 -24.53 0.74 0.45
N HIS A 82 -23.32 0.34 0.85
CA HIS A 82 -23.00 -0.07 2.23
C HIS A 82 -23.25 1.07 3.22
N LEU A 83 -22.91 2.29 2.86
CA LEU A 83 -23.12 3.50 3.68
C LEU A 83 -24.56 4.05 3.60
N LYS A 84 -25.44 3.41 2.85
CA LYS A 84 -26.84 3.83 2.65
C LYS A 84 -26.98 5.24 2.11
N MET A 85 -26.16 5.57 1.12
CA MET A 85 -26.18 6.86 0.42
C MET A 85 -26.04 6.66 -1.09
N THR A 86 -26.35 7.68 -1.87
CA THR A 86 -26.11 7.65 -3.31
C THR A 86 -24.63 7.82 -3.63
N VAL A 87 -24.21 7.43 -4.83
CA VAL A 87 -22.83 7.65 -5.30
C VAL A 87 -22.47 9.12 -5.28
N ASP A 88 -23.41 10.00 -5.70
CA ASP A 88 -23.18 11.45 -5.73
C ASP A 88 -23.02 12.04 -4.31
N GLU A 89 -23.83 11.59 -3.36
CA GLU A 89 -23.69 11.98 -1.95
C GLU A 89 -22.33 11.54 -1.38
N PHE A 90 -21.91 10.31 -1.69
CA PHE A 90 -20.62 9.78 -1.27
C PHE A 90 -19.46 10.60 -1.84
N LYS A 91 -19.48 10.87 -3.16
CA LYS A 91 -18.48 11.71 -3.83
C LYS A 91 -18.43 13.11 -3.21
N LYS A 92 -19.57 13.75 -3.06
CA LYS A 92 -19.67 15.11 -2.49
C LYS A 92 -19.13 15.19 -1.07
N LYS A 93 -19.45 14.20 -0.25
CA LYS A 93 -19.06 14.17 1.17
C LYS A 93 -17.58 13.88 1.38
N TRP A 94 -17.03 12.87 0.69
CA TRP A 94 -15.75 12.27 1.03
C TRP A 94 -14.66 12.37 -0.01
N LEU A 95 -15.02 12.58 -1.28
CA LEU A 95 -14.09 12.44 -2.39
C LEU A 95 -13.83 13.73 -3.13
N LYS A 96 -12.68 13.76 -3.80
CA LYS A 96 -12.30 14.75 -4.82
C LYS A 96 -11.76 14.02 -6.04
N GLN A 97 -11.79 14.68 -7.19
CA GLN A 97 -11.09 14.19 -8.38
C GLN A 97 -9.65 14.69 -8.38
N GLU A 98 -8.75 13.84 -8.85
CA GLU A 98 -7.38 14.21 -9.09
C GLU A 98 -7.30 15.32 -10.16
N ARG A 99 -6.40 16.27 -9.96
CA ARG A 99 -6.15 17.33 -10.94
C ARG A 99 -5.16 16.82 -11.99
N GLY A 100 -5.62 16.69 -13.21
CA GLY A 100 -4.83 16.13 -14.32
C GLY A 100 -4.92 14.60 -14.41
N GLY A 101 -4.26 13.99 -15.40
CA GLY A 101 -4.26 12.55 -15.56
C GLY A 101 -5.63 11.93 -15.79
N ASP A 102 -5.87 10.76 -15.22
CA ASP A 102 -7.08 9.97 -15.44
C ASP A 102 -8.31 10.48 -14.66
N ARG A 103 -8.17 11.57 -13.90
CA ARG A 103 -9.25 12.17 -13.08
C ARG A 103 -9.87 11.18 -12.10
N ASP A 104 -9.05 10.33 -11.49
CA ASP A 104 -9.50 9.36 -10.52
C ASP A 104 -10.12 10.02 -9.27
N TRP A 105 -11.10 9.33 -8.71
CA TRP A 105 -11.68 9.70 -7.43
C TRP A 105 -10.78 9.24 -6.28
N MET A 106 -10.50 10.13 -5.34
CA MET A 106 -9.67 9.89 -4.16
C MET A 106 -10.26 10.57 -2.93
N ASN A 107 -9.77 10.24 -1.74
CA ASN A 107 -10.19 10.91 -0.51
C ASN A 107 -9.84 12.40 -0.53
N LYS A 108 -10.71 13.24 0.03
CA LYS A 108 -10.44 14.68 0.20
C LYS A 108 -9.28 14.94 1.14
N HIS A 109 -9.17 14.14 2.20
CA HIS A 109 -8.24 14.34 3.31
C HIS A 109 -7.56 13.06 3.74
N THR A 110 -6.43 13.20 4.42
CA THR A 110 -5.74 12.16 5.19
C THR A 110 -5.64 12.61 6.65
N PRO A 111 -5.72 11.71 7.62
CA PRO A 111 -5.94 10.25 7.50
C PRO A 111 -7.27 9.90 6.81
N CYS A 112 -7.37 8.67 6.29
CA CYS A 112 -8.60 8.17 5.69
C CYS A 112 -9.78 8.30 6.67
N GLN A 113 -10.92 8.80 6.20
CA GLN A 113 -12.14 8.99 7.01
C GLN A 113 -12.73 7.69 7.56
N PHE A 114 -12.34 6.55 7.01
CA PHE A 114 -12.80 5.23 7.45
C PHE A 114 -11.84 4.55 8.43
N LEU A 115 -10.69 5.17 8.73
CA LEU A 115 -9.72 4.66 9.68
C LEU A 115 -10.09 5.07 11.11
N ASN A 116 -10.24 4.10 12.00
CA ASN A 116 -10.24 4.35 13.44
C ASN A 116 -8.79 4.43 13.92
N LEU A 117 -8.37 5.59 14.42
CA LEU A 117 -7.00 5.84 14.86
C LEU A 117 -6.63 5.13 16.18
N ASP A 118 -7.62 4.72 16.97
CA ASP A 118 -7.38 4.05 18.25
C ASP A 118 -6.93 2.59 18.07
N ASP A 119 -7.50 1.90 17.08
CA ASP A 119 -7.24 0.48 16.84
C ASP A 119 -6.72 0.15 15.44
N ASN A 120 -6.56 1.16 14.57
CA ASN A 120 -6.17 1.03 13.17
C ASN A 120 -7.15 0.19 12.31
N MET A 121 -8.39 0.04 12.75
CA MET A 121 -9.40 -0.70 12.00
C MET A 121 -10.10 0.17 10.96
N CYS A 122 -10.42 -0.42 9.81
CA CYS A 122 -11.20 0.23 8.75
C CYS A 122 -12.69 -0.03 8.96
N SER A 123 -13.51 1.03 9.06
CA SER A 123 -14.95 0.90 9.25
C SER A 123 -15.70 0.33 8.04
N ILE A 124 -15.08 0.34 6.86
CA ILE A 124 -15.62 -0.24 5.62
C ILE A 124 -14.76 -1.42 5.12
N TYR A 125 -14.06 -2.11 6.00
CA TYR A 125 -13.11 -3.17 5.63
C TYR A 125 -13.68 -4.20 4.66
N GLU A 126 -14.91 -4.65 4.87
CA GLU A 126 -15.60 -5.65 4.05
C GLU A 126 -15.86 -5.18 2.61
N VAL A 127 -16.05 -3.88 2.43
CA VAL A 127 -16.37 -3.25 1.13
C VAL A 127 -15.28 -2.28 0.67
N ARG A 128 -14.10 -2.34 1.28
CA ARG A 128 -12.99 -1.44 0.97
C ARG A 128 -12.66 -1.36 -0.51
N PRO A 129 -12.10 -0.26 -1.00
CA PRO A 129 -11.67 -0.13 -2.40
C PRO A 129 -10.75 -1.28 -2.83
N ASP A 130 -10.83 -1.68 -4.08
CA ASP A 130 -9.95 -2.71 -4.66
C ASP A 130 -8.47 -2.35 -4.48
N ASP A 131 -8.15 -1.06 -4.58
CA ASP A 131 -6.81 -0.52 -4.34
C ASP A 131 -6.32 -0.80 -2.90
N CYS A 132 -7.19 -0.65 -1.91
CA CYS A 132 -6.89 -1.01 -0.52
C CYS A 132 -6.81 -2.52 -0.31
N ALA A 133 -7.68 -3.30 -0.95
CA ALA A 133 -7.73 -4.75 -0.79
C ALA A 133 -6.47 -5.44 -1.29
N GLY A 134 -5.87 -4.93 -2.37
CA GLY A 134 -4.63 -5.47 -2.94
C GLY A 134 -3.35 -4.87 -2.38
N PHE A 135 -3.43 -3.73 -1.67
CA PHE A 135 -2.26 -3.01 -1.18
C PHE A 135 -1.40 -3.89 -0.22
N PRO A 136 -0.08 -3.89 -0.32
CA PRO A 136 0.80 -3.12 -1.21
C PRO A 136 1.15 -3.81 -2.55
N HIS A 137 0.34 -4.73 -3.02
CA HIS A 137 0.45 -5.40 -4.32
C HIS A 137 1.74 -6.23 -4.51
N LEU A 138 2.32 -6.77 -3.44
CA LEU A 138 3.57 -7.54 -3.50
C LEU A 138 3.43 -8.85 -4.28
N SER A 139 2.24 -9.47 -4.25
CA SER A 139 1.92 -10.71 -4.97
C SER A 139 1.66 -10.53 -6.47
N LYS A 140 1.62 -9.29 -6.95
CA LYS A 140 1.40 -8.98 -8.36
C LYS A 140 2.69 -9.08 -9.16
N LYS A 141 2.56 -9.26 -10.48
CA LYS A 141 3.72 -9.31 -11.38
C LYS A 141 4.56 -8.05 -11.27
N PHE A 142 5.83 -8.21 -10.98
CA PHE A 142 6.75 -7.11 -10.75
C PHE A 142 6.73 -6.05 -11.85
N LYS A 143 6.75 -6.49 -13.12
CA LYS A 143 6.76 -5.58 -14.28
C LYS A 143 5.59 -4.58 -14.30
N ASP A 144 4.43 -5.00 -13.78
CA ASP A 144 3.21 -4.20 -13.83
C ASP A 144 3.08 -3.28 -12.61
N PHE A 145 3.82 -3.55 -11.52
CA PHE A 145 3.71 -2.85 -10.23
C PHE A 145 5.00 -2.20 -9.74
N VAL A 146 6.08 -2.27 -10.50
CA VAL A 146 7.38 -1.69 -10.07
C VAL A 146 7.29 -0.20 -9.78
N HIS A 147 6.50 0.56 -10.53
CA HIS A 147 6.29 1.99 -10.30
C HIS A 147 5.59 2.25 -8.95
N ILE A 148 4.66 1.38 -8.54
CA ILE A 148 4.00 1.44 -7.25
C ILE A 148 4.99 1.08 -6.13
N HIS A 149 5.82 0.06 -6.32
CA HIS A 149 6.86 -0.29 -5.35
C HIS A 149 7.88 0.84 -5.14
N LYS A 150 8.27 1.53 -6.19
CA LYS A 150 9.15 2.73 -6.10
C LYS A 150 8.53 3.83 -5.23
N GLN A 151 7.23 4.00 -5.28
CA GLN A 151 6.51 4.93 -4.40
C GLN A 151 6.40 4.38 -2.97
N ASN A 152 6.01 3.12 -2.84
CA ASN A 152 5.65 2.52 -1.56
C ASN A 152 6.84 2.22 -0.63
N VAL A 153 8.07 2.17 -1.12
CA VAL A 153 9.25 2.01 -0.24
C VAL A 153 9.35 3.11 0.81
N GLU A 154 8.76 4.27 0.55
CA GLU A 154 8.74 5.40 1.48
C GLU A 154 7.60 5.30 2.51
N TYR A 155 6.50 4.62 2.17
CA TYR A 155 5.26 4.65 2.94
C TYR A 155 4.86 3.31 3.56
N CYS A 156 5.29 2.19 2.96
CA CYS A 156 4.87 0.87 3.37
C CYS A 156 6.04 0.04 3.93
N PRO A 157 6.03 -0.27 5.23
CA PRO A 157 7.07 -1.12 5.85
C PRO A 157 7.22 -2.49 5.18
N ALA A 158 6.15 -3.10 4.71
CA ALA A 158 6.19 -4.38 4.00
C ALA A 158 6.94 -4.27 2.67
N THR A 159 6.64 -3.23 1.87
CA THR A 159 7.35 -2.95 0.61
C THR A 159 8.83 -2.65 0.87
N TYR A 160 9.11 -1.84 1.88
CA TYR A 160 10.50 -1.53 2.28
C TYR A 160 11.28 -2.80 2.61
N LYS A 161 10.74 -3.67 3.47
CA LYS A 161 11.37 -4.95 3.84
C LYS A 161 11.57 -5.87 2.64
N LEU A 162 10.60 -5.94 1.73
CA LEU A 162 10.74 -6.74 0.52
C LEU A 162 11.91 -6.25 -0.33
N VAL A 163 11.99 -4.95 -0.59
CA VAL A 163 13.06 -4.37 -1.40
C VAL A 163 14.43 -4.51 -0.71
N GLU A 164 14.49 -4.37 0.61
CA GLU A 164 15.70 -4.60 1.39
C GLU A 164 16.20 -6.05 1.23
N LYS A 165 15.31 -7.05 1.36
CA LYS A 165 15.64 -8.47 1.12
C LYS A 165 16.08 -8.72 -0.32
N MET A 166 15.42 -8.10 -1.30
CA MET A 166 15.81 -8.21 -2.71
C MET A 166 17.23 -7.67 -2.94
N MET A 167 17.58 -6.55 -2.34
CA MET A 167 18.91 -5.95 -2.45
C MET A 167 19.99 -6.82 -1.82
N GLU A 168 19.69 -7.52 -0.73
CA GLU A 168 20.63 -8.45 -0.07
C GLU A 168 20.90 -9.70 -0.91
N VAL A 169 19.87 -10.23 -1.56
CA VAL A 169 19.94 -11.49 -2.34
C VAL A 169 20.36 -11.26 -3.79
N MET A 170 20.00 -10.11 -4.36
CA MET A 170 20.24 -9.76 -5.76
C MET A 170 21.27 -8.63 -5.81
N ALA A 171 22.56 -8.95 -5.63
CA ALA A 171 23.63 -7.97 -5.87
C ALA A 171 23.65 -7.54 -7.34
N LEU A 172 23.25 -6.28 -7.60
CA LEU A 172 23.25 -5.64 -8.92
C LEU A 172 24.25 -4.49 -8.97
#